data_b332b4b23841ed45c29f17e9eacd176d
#
_entry.id   b332b4b23841ed45c29f17e9eacd176d
#
_cell.length_a   1.000
_cell.length_b   1.000
_cell.length_c   1.000
_cell.angle_alpha   90.00
_cell.angle_beta   90.00
_cell.angle_gamma   90.00
#
_symmetry.space_group_name_H-M   'P 1'
#
loop_
_entity.id
_entity.type
_entity.pdbx_description
1 polymer ?
#
loop_
_entity_poly.entity_id
_entity_poly.type
_entity_poly.pdbx_seq_one_letter_code
_entity_poly.pdbx_strand_id
1 'polypeptide(L)'
;MSTLSLVMNVRNAEDTLERALRSAQALADEIIIMDMESTDRTVEIAQAFTSKIFSHPNLQYADPARNLAIKEASCDWVLVLDADEWLTPSLIEKIQHITQDSHSADCYSFPRKNYIWGKWIQHTGWWPDHQLRLFRNGQAKWQGDIHQKATPLGSHIELEATEENAISHDNYPTVEQFLERLNQYTSIQASQEKKTQSFTSSDALLRFFSEFMRRYFALEGYKDTQRGTSLSLLQGMYELVVALKSAEAKELLDSSEKSDTAQTLHRISLELMYWSHHMQAQQGKSIQKIWHTLLKKLIALFIKFS
;
A
#
# COMPACT_ATOMS: atom_id res chain seq x y z
N MET A 1 18.77 29.51 -3.47
CA MET A 1 17.71 28.66 -2.89
C MET A 1 17.54 27.49 -3.83
N SER A 2 17.45 26.28 -3.29
CA SER A 2 17.17 25.09 -4.11
C SER A 2 15.74 25.16 -4.63
N THR A 3 15.52 24.67 -5.85
CA THR A 3 14.23 24.66 -6.55
C THR A 3 13.58 23.27 -6.51
N LEU A 4 12.25 23.20 -6.59
CA LEU A 4 11.49 21.96 -6.48
C LEU A 4 10.47 21.77 -7.60
N SER A 5 10.54 20.64 -8.29
CA SER A 5 9.52 20.16 -9.23
C SER A 5 8.52 19.24 -8.51
N LEU A 6 7.23 19.61 -8.53
CA LEU A 6 6.14 18.69 -8.19
C LEU A 6 5.77 17.88 -9.42
N VAL A 7 5.82 16.55 -9.29
CA VAL A 7 5.50 15.61 -10.37
C VAL A 7 4.32 14.74 -10.00
N MET A 8 3.28 14.69 -10.83
CA MET A 8 2.10 13.89 -10.59
C MET A 8 1.69 13.12 -11.85
N ASN A 9 1.45 11.82 -11.69
CA ASN A 9 0.77 11.00 -12.68
C ASN A 9 -0.72 10.96 -12.33
N VAL A 10 -1.58 11.31 -13.27
CA VAL A 10 -3.02 11.45 -13.02
C VAL A 10 -3.86 10.65 -14.01
N ARG A 11 -4.99 10.14 -13.55
CA ARG A 11 -6.03 9.55 -14.38
C ARG A 11 -7.36 9.56 -13.67
N ASN A 12 -8.36 10.19 -14.26
CA ASN A 12 -9.72 10.27 -13.71
C ASN A 12 -9.72 10.64 -12.22
N ALA A 13 -9.14 11.78 -11.89
CA ALA A 13 -8.90 12.25 -10.54
C ALA A 13 -9.60 13.60 -10.24
N GLU A 14 -10.70 13.91 -10.94
CA GLU A 14 -11.40 15.21 -10.80
C GLU A 14 -11.82 15.50 -9.35
N ASP A 15 -12.11 14.48 -8.53
CA ASP A 15 -12.56 14.66 -7.15
C ASP A 15 -11.41 14.97 -6.16
N THR A 16 -10.16 14.65 -6.51
CA THR A 16 -9.03 14.68 -5.56
C THR A 16 -7.88 15.59 -5.98
N LEU A 17 -7.64 15.74 -7.30
CA LEU A 17 -6.48 16.42 -7.85
C LEU A 17 -6.34 17.87 -7.37
N GLU A 18 -7.43 18.63 -7.31
CA GLU A 18 -7.38 20.03 -6.87
C GLU A 18 -6.83 20.16 -5.44
N ARG A 19 -7.29 19.29 -4.53
CA ARG A 19 -6.79 19.24 -3.13
C ARG A 19 -5.29 18.91 -3.09
N ALA A 20 -4.87 17.91 -3.85
CA ALA A 20 -3.47 17.51 -3.95
C ALA A 20 -2.58 18.68 -4.43
N LEU A 21 -2.94 19.31 -5.54
CA LEU A 21 -2.22 20.44 -6.13
C LEU A 21 -2.16 21.63 -5.17
N ARG A 22 -3.31 22.05 -4.60
CA ARG A 22 -3.36 23.17 -3.63
C ARG A 22 -2.48 22.94 -2.43
N SER A 23 -2.36 21.69 -1.95
CA SER A 23 -1.53 21.38 -0.78
C SER A 23 -0.04 21.54 -1.04
N ALA A 24 0.42 21.34 -2.27
CA ALA A 24 1.84 21.32 -2.61
C ALA A 24 2.30 22.55 -3.44
N GLN A 25 1.38 23.33 -4.00
CA GLN A 25 1.72 24.44 -4.93
C GLN A 25 2.66 25.47 -4.31
N ALA A 26 2.58 25.71 -2.99
CA ALA A 26 3.46 26.69 -2.32
C ALA A 26 4.93 26.22 -2.19
N LEU A 27 5.19 24.92 -2.39
CA LEU A 27 6.53 24.35 -2.41
C LEU A 27 7.15 24.35 -3.81
N ALA A 28 6.31 24.29 -4.84
CA ALA A 28 6.70 23.97 -6.20
C ALA A 28 7.10 25.23 -6.98
N ASP A 29 8.33 25.26 -7.49
CA ASP A 29 8.77 26.20 -8.54
C ASP A 29 8.27 25.73 -9.92
N GLU A 30 7.97 24.44 -10.04
CA GLU A 30 7.50 23.80 -11.27
C GLU A 30 6.49 22.71 -10.93
N ILE A 31 5.39 22.61 -11.69
CA ILE A 31 4.39 21.55 -11.58
C ILE A 31 4.31 20.81 -12.91
N ILE A 32 4.51 19.49 -12.87
CA ILE A 32 4.48 18.61 -14.03
C ILE A 32 3.37 17.59 -13.83
N ILE A 33 2.46 17.53 -14.79
CA ILE A 33 1.35 16.58 -14.80
C ILE A 33 1.54 15.61 -15.98
N MET A 34 1.52 14.33 -15.70
CA MET A 34 1.46 13.26 -16.71
C MET A 34 0.05 12.67 -16.69
N ASP A 35 -0.77 13.09 -17.64
CA ASP A 35 -2.13 12.57 -17.82
C ASP A 35 -2.11 11.23 -18.55
N MET A 36 -2.76 10.23 -17.98
CA MET A 36 -2.85 8.89 -18.53
C MET A 36 -4.24 8.64 -19.14
N GLU A 37 -4.60 9.48 -20.13
CA GLU A 37 -5.88 9.44 -20.87
C GLU A 37 -7.10 9.57 -19.93
N SER A 38 -7.15 10.66 -19.16
CA SER A 38 -8.33 11.00 -18.38
C SER A 38 -9.52 11.34 -19.27
N THR A 39 -10.70 10.92 -18.84
CA THR A 39 -11.98 11.14 -19.55
C THR A 39 -12.94 12.04 -18.78
N ASP A 40 -12.55 12.46 -17.57
CA ASP A 40 -13.24 13.40 -16.69
C ASP A 40 -12.59 14.80 -16.76
N ARG A 41 -12.88 15.66 -15.79
CA ARG A 41 -12.35 17.02 -15.72
C ARG A 41 -10.92 17.14 -15.19
N THR A 42 -10.18 16.03 -15.04
CA THR A 42 -8.81 16.03 -14.49
C THR A 42 -7.89 17.01 -15.20
N VAL A 43 -7.86 16.98 -16.55
CA VAL A 43 -6.98 17.86 -17.35
C VAL A 43 -7.40 19.33 -17.21
N GLU A 44 -8.70 19.64 -17.20
CA GLU A 44 -9.21 21.00 -16.97
C GLU A 44 -8.74 21.55 -15.61
N ILE A 45 -8.83 20.73 -14.56
CA ILE A 45 -8.35 21.09 -13.21
C ILE A 45 -6.85 21.34 -13.21
N ALA A 46 -6.06 20.45 -13.83
CA ALA A 46 -4.61 20.59 -13.92
C ALA A 46 -4.17 21.89 -14.63
N GLN A 47 -4.88 22.32 -15.68
CA GLN A 47 -4.60 23.54 -16.44
C GLN A 47 -4.71 24.81 -15.60
N ALA A 48 -5.46 24.80 -14.50
CA ALA A 48 -5.53 25.93 -13.58
C ALA A 48 -4.24 26.12 -12.74
N PHE A 49 -3.34 25.12 -12.70
CA PHE A 49 -2.12 25.13 -11.90
C PHE A 49 -0.84 25.15 -12.73
N THR A 50 -0.85 24.58 -13.93
CA THR A 50 0.33 24.49 -14.80
C THR A 50 -0.03 24.36 -16.27
N SER A 51 0.91 24.77 -17.14
CA SER A 51 0.88 24.45 -18.57
C SER A 51 1.74 23.25 -18.95
N LYS A 52 2.51 22.67 -18.00
CA LYS A 52 3.36 21.48 -18.23
C LYS A 52 2.55 20.21 -18.02
N ILE A 53 1.63 19.96 -18.95
CA ILE A 53 0.76 18.77 -18.95
C ILE A 53 1.17 17.93 -20.16
N PHE A 54 1.60 16.70 -19.86
CA PHE A 54 2.01 15.70 -20.86
C PHE A 54 0.97 14.59 -20.90
N SER A 55 0.76 13.99 -22.04
CA SER A 55 -0.15 12.85 -22.20
C SER A 55 0.64 11.57 -22.45
N HIS A 56 0.22 10.48 -21.84
CA HIS A 56 0.76 9.15 -22.05
C HIS A 56 -0.36 8.10 -22.08
N PRO A 57 -0.29 7.10 -22.98
CA PRO A 57 -1.25 6.01 -22.97
C PRO A 57 -1.40 5.36 -21.61
N ASN A 58 -2.64 4.97 -21.27
CA ASN A 58 -2.91 4.32 -20.01
C ASN A 58 -2.26 2.92 -19.95
N LEU A 59 -1.27 2.77 -19.07
CA LEU A 59 -0.58 1.51 -18.82
C LEU A 59 -1.25 0.69 -17.68
N GLN A 60 -2.48 1.03 -17.29
CA GLN A 60 -3.28 0.43 -16.21
C GLN A 60 -2.79 0.72 -14.78
N TYR A 61 -1.55 1.21 -14.59
CA TYR A 61 -1.00 1.64 -13.31
C TYR A 61 0.09 2.71 -13.52
N ALA A 62 0.35 3.53 -12.49
CA ALA A 62 1.15 4.75 -12.62
C ALA A 62 2.66 4.50 -12.75
N ASP A 63 3.20 3.41 -12.18
CA ASP A 63 4.64 3.25 -11.99
C ASP A 63 5.49 3.29 -13.27
N PRO A 64 5.10 2.69 -14.40
CA PRO A 64 5.88 2.81 -15.63
C PRO A 64 5.95 4.25 -16.17
N ALA A 65 4.86 5.01 -16.04
CA ALA A 65 4.78 6.39 -16.52
C ALA A 65 5.48 7.39 -15.58
N ARG A 66 5.78 7.04 -14.31
CA ARG A 66 6.45 7.93 -13.35
C ARG A 66 7.83 8.36 -13.82
N ASN A 67 8.64 7.42 -14.31
CA ASN A 67 9.97 7.76 -14.81
C ASN A 67 9.92 8.74 -15.99
N LEU A 68 8.87 8.68 -16.81
CA LEU A 68 8.70 9.62 -17.93
C LEU A 68 8.35 11.02 -17.41
N ALA A 69 7.42 11.11 -16.45
CA ALA A 69 7.07 12.39 -15.84
C ALA A 69 8.26 13.03 -15.10
N ILE A 70 9.06 12.23 -14.38
CA ILE A 70 10.24 12.69 -13.66
C ILE A 70 11.31 13.25 -14.61
N LYS A 71 11.45 12.71 -15.82
CA LYS A 71 12.42 13.22 -16.82
C LYS A 71 12.12 14.65 -17.27
N GLU A 72 10.88 15.10 -17.17
CA GLU A 72 10.47 16.46 -17.50
C GLU A 72 10.80 17.47 -16.38
N ALA A 73 11.23 16.98 -15.18
CA ALA A 73 11.59 17.82 -14.07
C ALA A 73 12.94 18.51 -14.30
N SER A 74 12.98 19.85 -14.11
CA SER A 74 14.16 20.67 -14.34
C SER A 74 14.77 21.27 -13.07
N CYS A 75 14.11 21.14 -11.92
CA CYS A 75 14.55 21.66 -10.63
C CYS A 75 15.57 20.74 -9.93
N ASP A 76 16.18 21.26 -8.84
CA ASP A 76 17.18 20.53 -8.04
C ASP A 76 16.56 19.33 -7.29
N TRP A 77 15.32 19.49 -6.85
CA TRP A 77 14.54 18.48 -6.13
C TRP A 77 13.30 18.10 -6.88
N VAL A 78 12.90 16.86 -6.71
CA VAL A 78 11.64 16.30 -7.24
C VAL A 78 10.80 15.80 -6.07
N LEU A 79 9.57 16.28 -5.98
CA LEU A 79 8.53 15.74 -5.11
C LEU A 79 7.49 15.03 -5.97
N VAL A 80 7.31 13.73 -5.74
CA VAL A 80 6.27 12.93 -6.40
C VAL A 80 5.07 12.80 -5.48
N LEU A 81 3.87 13.16 -5.95
CA LEU A 81 2.61 12.91 -5.25
C LEU A 81 1.62 12.19 -6.18
N ASP A 82 0.81 11.33 -5.60
CA ASP A 82 -0.37 10.78 -6.27
C ASP A 82 -1.53 11.79 -6.20
N ALA A 83 -2.46 11.72 -7.14
CA ALA A 83 -3.57 12.68 -7.22
C ALA A 83 -4.54 12.62 -6.03
N ASP A 84 -4.48 11.56 -5.23
CA ASP A 84 -5.24 11.34 -4.01
C ASP A 84 -4.41 11.52 -2.73
N GLU A 85 -3.17 12.07 -2.85
CA GLU A 85 -2.29 12.42 -1.73
C GLU A 85 -2.26 13.94 -1.51
N TRP A 86 -2.10 14.38 -0.23
CA TRP A 86 -1.93 15.80 0.10
C TRP A 86 -1.00 15.99 1.27
N LEU A 87 -0.38 17.18 1.31
CA LEU A 87 0.55 17.58 2.37
C LEU A 87 -0.16 18.36 3.46
N THR A 88 0.29 18.17 4.71
CA THR A 88 -0.10 19.01 5.84
C THR A 88 0.82 20.24 5.94
N PRO A 89 0.41 21.34 6.61
CA PRO A 89 1.28 22.49 6.80
C PRO A 89 2.62 22.14 7.47
N SER A 90 2.62 21.27 8.48
CA SER A 90 3.84 20.81 9.16
C SER A 90 4.78 20.05 8.22
N LEU A 91 4.23 19.23 7.32
CA LEU A 91 5.02 18.50 6.34
C LEU A 91 5.59 19.43 5.25
N ILE A 92 4.86 20.48 4.86
CA ILE A 92 5.34 21.52 3.94
C ILE A 92 6.57 22.21 4.53
N GLU A 93 6.50 22.69 5.77
CA GLU A 93 7.62 23.31 6.46
C GLU A 93 8.84 22.37 6.53
N LYS A 94 8.61 21.10 6.82
CA LYS A 94 9.67 20.09 6.86
C LYS A 94 10.34 19.88 5.51
N ILE A 95 9.56 19.79 4.44
CA ILE A 95 10.08 19.65 3.07
C ILE A 95 10.91 20.90 2.70
N GLN A 96 10.44 22.10 3.05
CA GLN A 96 11.19 23.35 2.83
C GLN A 96 12.54 23.32 3.55
N HIS A 97 12.60 22.89 4.82
CA HIS A 97 13.85 22.75 5.54
C HIS A 97 14.78 21.74 4.87
N ILE A 98 14.27 20.56 4.48
CA ILE A 98 15.07 19.54 3.81
C ILE A 98 15.67 20.07 2.52
N THR A 99 14.89 20.73 1.68
CA THR A 99 15.35 21.19 0.36
C THR A 99 16.33 22.37 0.44
N GLN A 100 16.30 23.16 1.51
CA GLN A 100 17.20 24.30 1.71
C GLN A 100 18.51 23.92 2.44
N ASP A 101 18.56 22.77 3.12
CA ASP A 101 19.76 22.30 3.82
C ASP A 101 20.71 21.61 2.84
N SER A 102 21.93 22.18 2.70
CA SER A 102 22.97 21.62 1.84
C SER A 102 23.51 20.26 2.30
N HIS A 103 23.26 19.86 3.56
CA HIS A 103 23.69 18.59 4.15
C HIS A 103 22.57 17.52 4.11
N SER A 104 21.42 17.84 3.54
CA SER A 104 20.31 16.89 3.38
C SER A 104 20.71 15.67 2.55
N ALA A 105 20.18 14.51 2.92
CA ALA A 105 20.31 13.29 2.12
C ALA A 105 19.71 13.48 0.72
N ASP A 106 20.04 12.55 -0.19
CA ASP A 106 19.58 12.64 -1.58
C ASP A 106 18.13 12.20 -1.76
N CYS A 107 17.62 11.32 -0.86
CA CYS A 107 16.31 10.70 -0.96
C CYS A 107 15.61 10.62 0.39
N TYR A 108 14.29 10.84 0.40
CA TYR A 108 13.46 10.76 1.59
C TYR A 108 12.21 9.95 1.34
N SER A 109 11.96 8.96 2.22
CA SER A 109 10.69 8.24 2.31
C SER A 109 9.84 8.79 3.44
N PHE A 110 8.57 9.00 3.15
CA PHE A 110 7.58 9.53 4.09
C PHE A 110 6.61 8.43 4.50
N PRO A 111 6.19 8.37 5.77
CA PRO A 111 5.07 7.53 6.15
C PRO A 111 3.81 8.05 5.46
N ARG A 112 2.88 7.15 5.11
CA ARG A 112 1.64 7.48 4.44
C ARG A 112 0.44 7.19 5.33
N LYS A 113 -0.32 8.24 5.61
CA LYS A 113 -1.53 8.21 6.44
C LYS A 113 -2.72 7.81 5.57
N ASN A 114 -2.97 6.50 5.46
CA ASN A 114 -4.01 5.96 4.60
C ASN A 114 -5.40 6.13 5.22
N TYR A 115 -6.26 6.92 4.57
CA TYR A 115 -7.67 7.00 4.89
C TYR A 115 -8.44 5.96 4.07
N ILE A 116 -9.14 5.07 4.74
CA ILE A 116 -9.98 4.05 4.12
C ILE A 116 -11.39 4.19 4.68
N TRP A 117 -12.37 4.39 3.78
CA TRP A 117 -13.76 4.67 4.14
C TRP A 117 -13.87 5.85 5.13
N GLY A 118 -13.13 6.93 4.84
CA GLY A 118 -13.12 8.17 5.59
C GLY A 118 -12.44 8.13 6.97
N LYS A 119 -11.68 7.07 7.29
CA LYS A 119 -10.94 6.95 8.55
C LYS A 119 -9.48 6.57 8.30
N TRP A 120 -8.57 7.16 9.05
CA TRP A 120 -7.18 6.73 9.10
C TRP A 120 -7.07 5.34 9.71
N ILE A 121 -6.43 4.44 8.97
CA ILE A 121 -6.15 3.07 9.38
C ILE A 121 -4.73 3.00 9.92
N GLN A 122 -4.58 2.64 11.19
CA GLN A 122 -3.29 2.64 11.90
C GLN A 122 -2.68 1.25 12.04
N HIS A 123 -3.46 0.22 11.75
CA HIS A 123 -3.05 -1.18 11.88
C HIS A 123 -3.29 -1.92 10.55
N THR A 124 -3.41 -3.24 10.59
CA THR A 124 -3.61 -4.07 9.38
C THR A 124 -2.49 -3.94 8.33
N GLY A 125 -1.37 -3.28 8.65
CA GLY A 125 -0.25 -3.05 7.74
C GLY A 125 -0.45 -1.87 6.78
N TRP A 126 -1.40 -0.96 7.07
CA TRP A 126 -1.62 0.27 6.33
C TRP A 126 -0.84 1.47 6.89
N TRP A 127 -0.20 1.30 8.04
CA TRP A 127 0.68 2.28 8.66
C TRP A 127 1.93 1.57 9.19
N PRO A 128 3.15 2.13 9.03
CA PRO A 128 3.48 3.46 8.48
C PRO A 128 3.68 3.52 6.96
N ASP A 129 3.49 2.51 6.18
CA ASP A 129 3.51 2.48 4.71
C ASP A 129 4.43 3.53 4.04
N HIS A 130 5.73 3.45 4.33
CA HIS A 130 6.72 4.41 3.81
C HIS A 130 6.83 4.39 2.29
N GLN A 131 6.76 5.59 1.68
CA GLN A 131 6.90 5.81 0.25
C GLN A 131 8.03 6.81 -0.04
N LEU A 132 8.93 6.48 -0.97
CA LEU A 132 9.92 7.41 -1.49
C LEU A 132 9.22 8.49 -2.33
N ARG A 133 9.26 9.74 -1.87
CA ARG A 133 8.52 10.84 -2.50
C ARG A 133 9.34 12.07 -2.79
N LEU A 134 10.39 12.37 -2.01
CA LEU A 134 11.24 13.53 -2.22
C LEU A 134 12.69 13.06 -2.50
N PHE A 135 13.30 13.58 -3.56
CA PHE A 135 14.68 13.23 -3.91
C PHE A 135 15.34 14.32 -4.76
N ARG A 136 16.67 14.39 -4.71
CA ARG A 136 17.44 15.22 -5.65
C ARG A 136 17.25 14.69 -7.05
N ASN A 137 17.12 15.57 -8.03
CA ASN A 137 16.88 15.18 -9.40
C ASN A 137 17.92 14.15 -9.87
N GLY A 138 17.46 13.05 -10.44
CA GLY A 138 18.27 11.92 -10.87
C GLY A 138 18.62 10.89 -9.77
N GLN A 139 18.23 11.09 -8.50
CA GLN A 139 18.60 10.20 -7.39
C GLN A 139 17.51 9.15 -7.01
N ALA A 140 16.49 8.98 -7.83
CA ALA A 140 15.50 7.92 -7.65
C ALA A 140 15.05 7.30 -8.98
N LYS A 141 14.65 6.03 -8.92
CA LYS A 141 14.16 5.28 -10.09
C LYS A 141 13.02 4.35 -9.70
N TRP A 142 11.95 4.33 -10.50
CA TRP A 142 10.88 3.32 -10.44
C TRP A 142 11.22 2.16 -11.39
N GLN A 143 11.07 0.91 -10.92
CA GLN A 143 11.45 -0.28 -11.71
C GLN A 143 10.37 -0.72 -12.71
N GLY A 144 9.18 -0.14 -12.65
CA GLY A 144 8.10 -0.35 -13.62
C GLY A 144 7.20 -1.57 -13.38
N ASP A 145 7.48 -2.42 -12.38
CA ASP A 145 6.61 -3.53 -12.01
C ASP A 145 5.65 -3.13 -10.89
N ILE A 146 4.48 -3.78 -10.85
CA ILE A 146 3.47 -3.51 -9.80
C ILE A 146 4.02 -3.87 -8.42
N HIS A 147 3.71 -3.02 -7.43
CA HIS A 147 4.16 -3.14 -6.04
C HIS A 147 5.67 -3.05 -5.81
N GLN A 148 6.46 -2.71 -6.82
CA GLN A 148 7.86 -2.39 -6.59
C GLN A 148 7.98 -0.94 -6.10
N LYS A 149 8.65 -0.79 -4.96
CA LYS A 149 8.96 0.54 -4.42
C LYS A 149 10.00 1.23 -5.30
N ALA A 150 9.93 2.56 -5.35
CA ALA A 150 11.01 3.35 -5.92
C ALA A 150 12.33 3.01 -5.25
N THR A 151 13.40 2.92 -6.04
CA THR A 151 14.76 2.62 -5.56
C THR A 151 15.53 3.93 -5.44
N PRO A 152 16.01 4.30 -4.22
CA PRO A 152 16.95 5.40 -4.06
C PRO A 152 18.30 5.05 -4.70
N LEU A 153 18.92 6.01 -5.37
CA LEU A 153 20.25 5.87 -5.99
C LEU A 153 21.36 6.57 -5.18
N GLY A 154 20.99 7.42 -4.23
CA GLY A 154 21.89 8.13 -3.33
C GLY A 154 21.61 7.82 -1.86
N SER A 155 22.10 8.70 -0.97
CA SER A 155 21.82 8.62 0.48
C SER A 155 20.31 8.72 0.74
N HIS A 156 19.79 7.86 1.63
CA HIS A 156 18.35 7.72 1.84
C HIS A 156 17.99 7.76 3.31
N ILE A 157 16.96 8.54 3.64
CA ILE A 157 16.37 8.63 4.97
C ILE A 157 14.89 8.27 4.91
N GLU A 158 14.47 7.32 5.74
CA GLU A 158 13.06 7.12 6.08
C GLU A 158 12.72 8.04 7.26
N LEU A 159 11.75 8.94 7.07
CA LEU A 159 11.30 9.81 8.16
C LEU A 159 10.57 8.99 9.22
N GLU A 160 10.71 9.43 10.47
CA GLU A 160 10.00 8.80 11.59
C GLU A 160 8.50 8.76 11.34
N ALA A 161 7.87 7.64 11.69
CA ALA A 161 6.45 7.41 11.50
C ALA A 161 5.61 8.20 12.50
N THR A 162 5.51 9.51 12.30
CA THR A 162 4.65 10.43 13.06
C THR A 162 3.61 11.07 12.13
N GLU A 163 2.54 11.63 12.70
CA GLU A 163 1.50 12.29 11.91
C GLU A 163 2.04 13.53 11.18
N GLU A 164 2.99 14.24 11.79
CA GLU A 164 3.60 15.45 11.24
C GLU A 164 4.46 15.17 10.02
N ASN A 165 5.04 13.97 9.96
CA ASN A 165 5.88 13.53 8.85
C ASN A 165 5.09 12.82 7.74
N ALA A 166 3.79 12.60 7.94
CA ALA A 166 3.00 11.74 7.06
C ALA A 166 2.36 12.49 5.91
N ILE A 167 2.47 11.92 4.70
CA ILE A 167 1.63 12.27 3.56
C ILE A 167 0.24 11.69 3.80
N SER A 168 -0.79 12.53 3.72
CA SER A 168 -2.18 12.07 3.79
C SER A 168 -2.61 11.48 2.45
N HIS A 169 -3.35 10.35 2.48
CA HIS A 169 -3.74 9.62 1.27
C HIS A 169 -5.17 9.10 1.38
N ASP A 170 -6.01 9.50 0.45
CA ASP A 170 -7.43 9.07 0.35
C ASP A 170 -7.52 7.77 -0.45
N ASN A 171 -7.06 6.68 0.18
CA ASN A 171 -6.73 5.44 -0.51
C ASN A 171 -7.97 4.73 -1.10
N TYR A 172 -8.96 4.42 -0.25
CA TYR A 172 -10.19 3.76 -0.68
C TYR A 172 -11.41 4.47 -0.08
N PRO A 173 -12.05 5.39 -0.80
CA PRO A 173 -13.26 6.06 -0.37
C PRO A 173 -14.43 5.11 -0.11
N THR A 174 -14.59 4.04 -0.92
CA THR A 174 -15.69 3.10 -0.85
C THR A 174 -15.23 1.64 -0.90
N VAL A 175 -16.11 0.72 -0.46
CA VAL A 175 -15.89 -0.73 -0.61
C VAL A 175 -15.89 -1.13 -2.09
N GLU A 176 -16.72 -0.49 -2.91
CA GLU A 176 -16.81 -0.73 -4.35
C GLU A 176 -15.47 -0.48 -5.04
N GLN A 177 -14.87 0.69 -4.81
CA GLN A 177 -13.54 1.02 -5.36
C GLN A 177 -12.45 0.05 -4.86
N PHE A 178 -12.55 -0.40 -3.61
CA PHE A 178 -11.63 -1.43 -3.10
C PHE A 178 -11.74 -2.72 -3.91
N LEU A 179 -12.97 -3.19 -4.19
CA LEU A 179 -13.22 -4.43 -4.94
C LEU A 179 -12.82 -4.28 -6.43
N GLU A 180 -13.04 -3.14 -7.04
CA GLU A 180 -12.58 -2.86 -8.40
C GLU A 180 -11.06 -2.94 -8.52
N ARG A 181 -10.34 -2.25 -7.62
CA ARG A 181 -8.86 -2.31 -7.56
C ARG A 181 -8.37 -3.72 -7.19
N LEU A 182 -9.05 -4.41 -6.27
CA LEU A 182 -8.74 -5.81 -5.95
C LEU A 182 -8.84 -6.67 -7.21
N ASN A 183 -9.92 -6.56 -7.97
CA ASN A 183 -10.09 -7.35 -9.19
C ASN A 183 -8.99 -7.06 -10.22
N GLN A 184 -8.65 -5.79 -10.42
CA GLN A 184 -7.59 -5.36 -11.35
C GLN A 184 -6.22 -5.89 -10.90
N TYR A 185 -5.80 -5.60 -9.67
CA TYR A 185 -4.47 -5.96 -9.18
C TYR A 185 -4.26 -7.46 -9.03
N THR A 186 -5.29 -8.20 -8.63
CA THR A 186 -5.19 -9.67 -8.57
C THR A 186 -5.03 -10.30 -9.95
N SER A 187 -5.61 -9.71 -11.01
CA SER A 187 -5.39 -10.18 -12.39
C SER A 187 -3.95 -9.96 -12.84
N ILE A 188 -3.39 -8.79 -12.54
CA ILE A 188 -2.01 -8.47 -12.90
C ILE A 188 -1.04 -9.36 -12.11
N GLN A 189 -1.23 -9.49 -10.80
CA GLN A 189 -0.38 -10.32 -9.95
C GLN A 189 -0.44 -11.80 -10.36
N ALA A 190 -1.63 -12.33 -10.65
CA ALA A 190 -1.80 -13.70 -11.12
C ALA A 190 -1.06 -13.96 -12.44
N SER A 191 -1.05 -13.00 -13.37
CA SER A 191 -0.29 -13.12 -14.63
C SER A 191 1.22 -13.16 -14.44
N GLN A 192 1.74 -12.58 -13.36
CA GLN A 192 3.15 -12.55 -13.00
C GLN A 192 3.58 -13.76 -12.16
N GLU A 193 2.64 -14.52 -11.60
CA GLU A 193 2.91 -15.64 -10.71
C GLU A 193 3.38 -16.88 -11.48
N LYS A 194 4.72 -17.01 -11.65
CA LYS A 194 5.35 -18.08 -12.44
C LYS A 194 5.44 -19.44 -11.73
N LYS A 195 5.34 -19.46 -10.38
CA LYS A 195 5.71 -20.62 -9.56
C LYS A 195 4.59 -21.63 -9.29
N THR A 196 3.33 -21.29 -9.52
CA THR A 196 2.23 -22.23 -9.24
C THR A 196 2.25 -23.38 -10.24
N GLN A 197 2.64 -24.57 -9.77
CA GLN A 197 2.66 -25.80 -10.56
C GLN A 197 1.48 -26.73 -10.23
N SER A 198 0.89 -26.55 -9.06
CA SER A 198 -0.29 -27.29 -8.61
C SER A 198 -1.18 -26.34 -7.82
N PHE A 199 -2.44 -26.65 -7.67
CA PHE A 199 -3.41 -25.92 -6.87
C PHE A 199 -4.39 -26.87 -6.20
N THR A 200 -4.53 -26.75 -4.90
CA THR A 200 -5.42 -27.60 -4.09
C THR A 200 -6.36 -26.76 -3.23
N SER A 201 -7.40 -27.37 -2.70
CA SER A 201 -8.29 -26.73 -1.71
C SER A 201 -7.53 -26.26 -0.46
N SER A 202 -6.47 -26.97 -0.06
CA SER A 202 -5.59 -26.58 1.04
C SER A 202 -4.85 -25.26 0.74
N ASP A 203 -4.36 -25.08 -0.49
CA ASP A 203 -3.68 -23.84 -0.89
C ASP A 203 -4.62 -22.64 -0.81
N ALA A 204 -5.85 -22.81 -1.31
CA ALA A 204 -6.88 -21.76 -1.24
C ALA A 204 -7.18 -21.34 0.20
N LEU A 205 -7.40 -22.31 1.08
CA LEU A 205 -7.66 -22.07 2.50
C LEU A 205 -6.47 -21.40 3.19
N LEU A 206 -5.26 -21.91 2.97
CA LEU A 206 -4.05 -21.38 3.59
C LEU A 206 -3.78 -19.94 3.16
N ARG A 207 -3.90 -19.62 1.87
CA ARG A 207 -3.69 -18.24 1.38
C ARG A 207 -4.65 -17.27 2.04
N PHE A 208 -5.95 -17.58 2.08
CA PHE A 208 -6.95 -16.74 2.72
C PHE A 208 -6.68 -16.57 4.22
N PHE A 209 -6.59 -17.69 4.96
CA PHE A 209 -6.51 -17.62 6.41
C PHE A 209 -5.17 -17.08 6.91
N SER A 210 -4.06 -17.39 6.24
CA SER A 210 -2.74 -16.86 6.63
C SER A 210 -2.70 -15.34 6.53
N GLU A 211 -3.21 -14.77 5.42
CA GLU A 211 -3.24 -13.31 5.28
C GLU A 211 -4.25 -12.66 6.21
N PHE A 212 -5.44 -13.25 6.37
CA PHE A 212 -6.43 -12.78 7.35
C PHE A 212 -5.83 -12.75 8.76
N MET A 213 -5.23 -13.85 9.22
CA MET A 213 -4.65 -13.94 10.57
C MET A 213 -3.47 -12.98 10.73
N ARG A 214 -2.64 -12.84 9.72
CA ARG A 214 -1.55 -11.87 9.70
C ARG A 214 -2.07 -10.44 9.89
N ARG A 215 -3.08 -10.04 9.10
CA ARG A 215 -3.64 -8.69 9.14
C ARG A 215 -4.41 -8.41 10.43
N TYR A 216 -5.28 -9.32 10.79
CA TYR A 216 -6.18 -9.12 11.92
C TYR A 216 -5.47 -9.23 13.28
N PHE A 217 -4.62 -10.25 13.44
CA PHE A 217 -3.96 -10.52 14.72
C PHE A 217 -2.53 -9.98 14.78
N ALA A 218 -1.63 -10.40 13.87
CA ALA A 218 -0.22 -10.04 13.96
C ALA A 218 0.02 -8.54 13.71
N LEU A 219 -0.74 -7.94 12.79
CA LEU A 219 -0.73 -6.50 12.51
C LEU A 219 -1.85 -5.75 13.24
N GLU A 220 -2.43 -6.39 14.26
CA GLU A 220 -3.38 -5.81 15.22
C GLU A 220 -4.62 -5.13 14.59
N GLY A 221 -5.07 -5.60 13.42
CA GLY A 221 -6.21 -5.02 12.71
C GLY A 221 -7.48 -4.91 13.55
N TYR A 222 -7.65 -5.76 14.58
CA TYR A 222 -8.75 -5.66 15.52
C TYR A 222 -8.80 -4.31 16.26
N LYS A 223 -7.69 -3.58 16.36
CA LYS A 223 -7.63 -2.25 16.98
C LYS A 223 -8.27 -1.16 16.12
N ASP A 224 -8.32 -1.34 14.80
CA ASP A 224 -9.06 -0.45 13.88
C ASP A 224 -10.57 -0.78 13.81
N THR A 225 -11.07 -1.50 14.81
CA THR A 225 -12.49 -1.84 15.00
C THR A 225 -13.09 -2.65 13.83
N GLN A 226 -14.33 -2.37 13.42
CA GLN A 226 -14.98 -3.04 12.29
C GLN A 226 -14.26 -2.83 10.96
N ARG A 227 -13.60 -1.67 10.76
CA ARG A 227 -12.83 -1.40 9.54
C ARG A 227 -11.62 -2.31 9.43
N GLY A 228 -10.85 -2.45 10.50
CA GLY A 228 -9.70 -3.35 10.52
C GLY A 228 -10.10 -4.81 10.30
N THR A 229 -11.24 -5.25 10.88
CA THR A 229 -11.80 -6.59 10.61
C THR A 229 -12.16 -6.75 9.14
N SER A 230 -12.90 -5.80 8.57
CA SER A 230 -13.31 -5.85 7.15
C SER A 230 -12.11 -5.84 6.21
N LEU A 231 -11.12 -4.98 6.47
CA LEU A 231 -9.89 -4.92 5.67
C LEU A 231 -9.07 -6.21 5.77
N SER A 232 -9.00 -6.83 6.95
CA SER A 232 -8.31 -8.11 7.12
C SER A 232 -8.97 -9.23 6.32
N LEU A 233 -10.31 -9.28 6.29
CA LEU A 233 -11.07 -10.22 5.47
C LEU A 233 -10.87 -9.98 3.97
N LEU A 234 -10.94 -8.71 3.53
CA LEU A 234 -10.75 -8.35 2.13
C LEU A 234 -9.32 -8.63 1.65
N GLN A 235 -8.32 -8.47 2.51
CA GLN A 235 -6.94 -8.82 2.16
C GLN A 235 -6.73 -10.35 2.10
N GLY A 236 -7.37 -11.12 2.98
CA GLY A 236 -7.42 -12.58 2.82
C GLY A 236 -8.08 -12.98 1.50
N MET A 237 -9.19 -12.32 1.15
CA MET A 237 -9.87 -12.52 -0.14
C MET A 237 -8.94 -12.16 -1.33
N TYR A 238 -8.16 -11.09 -1.23
CA TYR A 238 -7.17 -10.71 -2.24
C TYR A 238 -6.23 -11.87 -2.57
N GLU A 239 -5.60 -12.46 -1.56
CA GLU A 239 -4.67 -13.58 -1.73
C GLU A 239 -5.36 -14.83 -2.31
N LEU A 240 -6.58 -15.11 -1.87
CA LEU A 240 -7.40 -16.18 -2.43
C LEU A 240 -7.69 -15.94 -3.92
N VAL A 241 -8.11 -14.73 -4.31
CA VAL A 241 -8.43 -14.40 -5.70
C VAL A 241 -7.19 -14.46 -6.60
N VAL A 242 -6.01 -14.01 -6.12
CA VAL A 242 -4.74 -14.20 -6.86
C VAL A 242 -4.50 -15.67 -7.14
N ALA A 243 -4.65 -16.53 -6.12
CA ALA A 243 -4.43 -17.98 -6.27
C ALA A 243 -5.41 -18.61 -7.26
N LEU A 244 -6.72 -18.26 -7.17
CA LEU A 244 -7.74 -18.77 -8.07
C LEU A 244 -7.51 -18.35 -9.52
N LYS A 245 -7.23 -17.06 -9.78
CA LYS A 245 -6.92 -16.56 -11.12
C LYS A 245 -5.63 -17.17 -11.69
N SER A 246 -4.62 -17.39 -10.85
CA SER A 246 -3.39 -18.07 -11.27
C SER A 246 -3.63 -19.54 -11.62
N ALA A 247 -4.46 -20.24 -10.84
CA ALA A 247 -4.82 -21.63 -11.09
C ALA A 247 -5.72 -21.76 -12.34
N GLU A 248 -6.69 -20.86 -12.52
CA GLU A 248 -7.55 -20.82 -13.72
C GLU A 248 -6.72 -20.65 -14.99
N ALA A 249 -5.82 -19.64 -15.01
CA ALA A 249 -4.95 -19.36 -16.16
C ALA A 249 -4.01 -20.52 -16.54
N LYS A 250 -3.78 -21.46 -15.62
CA LYS A 250 -2.92 -22.65 -15.81
C LYS A 250 -3.73 -23.95 -15.89
N GLU A 251 -5.03 -23.87 -15.96
CA GLU A 251 -5.95 -25.03 -16.04
C GLU A 251 -5.77 -26.03 -14.86
N LEU A 252 -5.45 -25.51 -13.67
CA LEU A 252 -5.19 -26.33 -12.47
C LEU A 252 -6.41 -26.53 -11.58
N LEU A 253 -7.55 -25.89 -11.86
CA LEU A 253 -8.74 -25.96 -11.02
C LEU A 253 -9.39 -27.36 -11.01
N ASP A 254 -9.23 -28.13 -12.08
CA ASP A 254 -9.74 -29.50 -12.22
C ASP A 254 -8.67 -30.56 -11.87
N SER A 255 -7.56 -30.16 -11.23
CA SER A 255 -6.51 -31.10 -10.85
C SER A 255 -7.02 -32.13 -9.84
N SER A 256 -6.74 -33.42 -10.10
CA SER A 256 -7.08 -34.53 -9.20
C SER A 256 -6.11 -34.70 -8.03
N GLU A 257 -5.24 -33.72 -7.78
CA GLU A 257 -4.29 -33.80 -6.67
C GLU A 257 -5.02 -33.90 -5.33
N LYS A 258 -4.68 -34.92 -4.56
CA LYS A 258 -5.25 -35.13 -3.23
C LYS A 258 -4.75 -34.02 -2.30
N SER A 259 -5.72 -33.28 -1.77
CA SER A 259 -5.49 -32.29 -0.73
C SER A 259 -5.85 -32.88 0.63
N ASP A 260 -4.99 -32.76 1.62
CA ASP A 260 -5.36 -33.03 3.01
C ASP A 260 -6.05 -31.81 3.63
N THR A 261 -7.28 -31.55 3.12
CA THR A 261 -8.09 -30.44 3.59
C THR A 261 -8.41 -30.55 5.08
N ALA A 262 -8.56 -31.78 5.60
CA ALA A 262 -8.88 -32.00 7.02
C ALA A 262 -7.68 -31.58 7.91
N GLN A 263 -6.48 -31.97 7.55
CA GLN A 263 -5.26 -31.55 8.27
C GLN A 263 -5.07 -30.02 8.17
N THR A 264 -5.29 -29.43 7.01
CA THR A 264 -5.22 -27.97 6.81
C THR A 264 -6.22 -27.23 7.70
N LEU A 265 -7.48 -27.67 7.76
CA LEU A 265 -8.49 -27.08 8.63
C LEU A 265 -8.15 -27.26 10.10
N HIS A 266 -7.57 -28.42 10.49
CA HIS A 266 -7.11 -28.63 11.85
C HIS A 266 -6.01 -27.63 12.22
N ARG A 267 -5.01 -27.44 11.36
CA ARG A 267 -3.94 -26.44 11.56
C ARG A 267 -4.50 -25.03 11.68
N ILE A 268 -5.39 -24.61 10.79
CA ILE A 268 -6.05 -23.30 10.85
C ILE A 268 -6.79 -23.12 12.18
N SER A 269 -7.50 -24.17 12.66
CA SER A 269 -8.20 -24.10 13.94
C SER A 269 -7.25 -23.92 15.14
N LEU A 270 -6.11 -24.59 15.15
CA LEU A 270 -5.08 -24.39 16.17
C LEU A 270 -4.51 -22.97 16.15
N GLU A 271 -4.24 -22.43 14.99
CA GLU A 271 -3.76 -21.04 14.86
C GLU A 271 -4.80 -20.02 15.36
N LEU A 272 -6.08 -20.22 15.03
CA LEU A 272 -7.17 -19.38 15.54
C LEU A 272 -7.29 -19.46 17.08
N MET A 273 -7.16 -20.66 17.66
CA MET A 273 -7.13 -20.82 19.11
C MET A 273 -5.93 -20.12 19.75
N TYR A 274 -4.74 -20.25 19.16
CA TYR A 274 -3.54 -19.54 19.59
C TYR A 274 -3.78 -18.03 19.67
N TRP A 275 -4.30 -17.43 18.60
CA TRP A 275 -4.57 -16.00 18.52
C TRP A 275 -5.69 -15.55 19.46
N SER A 276 -6.76 -16.36 19.63
CA SER A 276 -7.79 -16.10 20.60
C SER A 276 -7.23 -15.98 22.02
N HIS A 277 -6.39 -16.94 22.43
CA HIS A 277 -5.73 -16.89 23.72
C HIS A 277 -4.71 -15.74 23.83
N HIS A 278 -4.06 -15.38 22.73
CA HIS A 278 -3.16 -14.22 22.69
C HIS A 278 -3.92 -12.92 23.02
N MET A 279 -5.05 -12.68 22.37
CA MET A 279 -5.88 -11.50 22.64
C MET A 279 -6.42 -11.47 24.06
N GLN A 280 -6.92 -12.60 24.56
CA GLN A 280 -7.44 -12.71 25.94
C GLN A 280 -6.33 -12.49 26.97
N ALA A 281 -5.10 -12.94 26.70
CA ALA A 281 -3.94 -12.69 27.56
C ALA A 281 -3.58 -11.20 27.61
N GLN A 282 -3.79 -10.44 26.55
CA GLN A 282 -3.56 -8.99 26.55
C GLN A 282 -4.63 -8.23 27.35
N GLN A 283 -5.90 -8.66 27.30
CA GLN A 283 -7.05 -7.98 27.88
C GLN A 283 -7.38 -8.44 29.33
N GLY A 284 -6.91 -9.62 29.75
CA GLY A 284 -7.30 -10.26 30.99
C GLY A 284 -6.63 -9.68 32.26
N LYS A 285 -7.28 -9.89 33.42
CA LYS A 285 -6.70 -9.68 34.75
C LYS A 285 -5.58 -10.71 35.01
N SER A 286 -4.68 -10.45 35.96
CA SER A 286 -3.41 -11.17 36.17
C SER A 286 -3.47 -12.70 36.09
N ILE A 287 -4.46 -13.36 36.71
CA ILE A 287 -4.57 -14.84 36.71
C ILE A 287 -5.03 -15.33 35.33
N GLN A 288 -5.99 -14.68 34.70
CA GLN A 288 -6.46 -15.02 33.36
C GLN A 288 -5.35 -14.84 32.33
N LYS A 289 -4.55 -13.77 32.47
CA LYS A 289 -3.39 -13.51 31.62
C LYS A 289 -2.36 -14.64 31.67
N ILE A 290 -2.06 -15.16 32.85
CA ILE A 290 -1.14 -16.28 33.03
C ILE A 290 -1.69 -17.55 32.36
N TRP A 291 -2.98 -17.87 32.60
CA TRP A 291 -3.63 -19.05 32.05
C TRP A 291 -3.65 -19.02 30.49
N HIS A 292 -4.08 -17.92 29.90
CA HIS A 292 -4.09 -17.80 28.45
C HIS A 292 -2.67 -17.80 27.84
N THR A 293 -1.68 -17.28 28.56
CA THR A 293 -0.27 -17.35 28.12
C THR A 293 0.24 -18.80 28.10
N LEU A 294 -0.13 -19.62 29.09
CA LEU A 294 0.24 -21.04 29.12
C LEU A 294 -0.44 -21.82 27.99
N LEU A 295 -1.75 -21.65 27.81
CA LEU A 295 -2.49 -22.29 26.73
C LEU A 295 -1.91 -21.93 25.35
N LYS A 296 -1.60 -20.65 25.14
CA LYS A 296 -0.94 -20.19 23.90
C LYS A 296 0.37 -20.92 23.64
N LYS A 297 1.22 -21.11 24.67
CA LYS A 297 2.48 -21.84 24.54
C LYS A 297 2.27 -23.32 24.18
N LEU A 298 1.26 -23.97 24.77
CA LEU A 298 0.91 -25.35 24.45
C LEU A 298 0.44 -25.50 23.01
N ILE A 299 -0.47 -24.62 22.58
CA ILE A 299 -0.97 -24.63 21.20
C ILE A 299 0.15 -24.39 20.19
N ALA A 300 1.09 -23.47 20.49
CA ALA A 300 2.25 -23.22 19.63
C ALA A 300 3.14 -24.47 19.47
N LEU A 301 3.25 -25.32 20.50
CA LEU A 301 3.93 -26.60 20.38
C LEU A 301 3.18 -27.56 19.44
N PHE A 302 1.86 -27.67 19.55
CA PHE A 302 1.06 -28.50 18.64
C PHE A 302 1.18 -28.03 17.18
N ILE A 303 1.10 -26.70 16.91
CA ILE A 303 1.26 -26.15 15.55
C ILE A 303 2.63 -26.52 14.96
N LYS A 304 3.69 -26.56 15.79
CA LYS A 304 5.05 -26.89 15.31
C LYS A 304 5.20 -28.34 14.89
N PHE A 305 4.39 -29.25 15.42
CA PHE A 305 4.45 -30.69 15.17
C PHE A 305 3.29 -31.20 14.28
N SER A 306 2.38 -30.35 13.86
CA SER A 306 1.31 -30.60 12.87
C SER A 306 1.78 -30.25 11.47
#